data_c44b920f4b00d68c4a3f8e327952d278
#
_entry.id   c44b920f4b00d68c4a3f8e327952d278
#
_cell.length_a   1.000
_cell.length_b   1.000
_cell.length_c   1.000
_cell.angle_alpha   90.00
_cell.angle_beta   90.00
_cell.angle_gamma   90.00
#
_symmetry.space_group_name_H-M   'P 1'
#
loop_
_entity.id
_entity.type
_entity.pdbx_description
1 polymer ?
#
loop_
_entity_poly.entity_id
_entity_poly.type
_entity_poly.pdbx_seq_one_letter_code
_entity_poly.pdbx_strand_id
1 'polypeptide(L)'
;MRRLYKELENYGKSDFYPFHMPGHKRNKACIEGDFPIERDITEIDGFDDLHHSEGILLEAQNALSRMYGTRKSFFSVNGSTAGILTAISASVKKGGQILVARNCHKAVYHAIYLRELDPTYIYPQSDNDLGINGSISVSRVERYLEENPKIEAVLITSPTYDGVVSDVRQIAEAAHKHGIPLIVDEAHGAHFRFSDYFPVSAADLGADVVIQSFHKTLPAMTQTAVLHLCSERVSEKLIRRFLGIYETS
;
A
#
# COMPACT_ATOMS: atom_id res chain seq x y z
N MET A 1 5.53 16.58 -6.11
CA MET A 1 4.71 16.80 -4.89
C MET A 1 4.50 18.29 -4.53
N ARG A 2 5.50 19.17 -4.61
CA ARG A 2 5.28 20.62 -4.36
C ARG A 2 4.25 21.27 -5.32
N ARG A 3 4.05 20.71 -6.53
CA ARG A 3 3.13 21.28 -7.52
C ARG A 3 1.68 21.13 -7.09
N LEU A 4 1.21 19.93 -6.73
CA LEU A 4 -0.19 19.73 -6.29
C LEU A 4 -0.57 20.66 -5.11
N TYR A 5 0.30 20.73 -4.09
CA TYR A 5 0.05 21.61 -2.94
C TYR A 5 -0.09 23.09 -3.36
N LYS A 6 0.79 23.57 -4.26
CA LYS A 6 0.74 24.96 -4.75
C LYS A 6 -0.52 25.24 -5.58
N GLU A 7 -0.91 24.31 -6.43
CA GLU A 7 -2.14 24.44 -7.23
C GLU A 7 -3.38 24.49 -6.34
N LEU A 8 -3.47 23.63 -5.31
CA LEU A 8 -4.52 23.68 -4.30
C LEU A 8 -4.51 25.01 -3.52
N GLU A 9 -3.33 25.52 -3.17
CA GLU A 9 -3.20 26.81 -2.51
C GLU A 9 -3.65 27.98 -3.41
N ASN A 10 -3.26 27.98 -4.69
CA ASN A 10 -3.66 28.97 -5.68
C ASN A 10 -5.17 28.92 -5.92
N TYR A 11 -5.72 27.71 -6.07
CA TYR A 11 -7.15 27.51 -6.22
C TYR A 11 -7.92 28.03 -4.99
N GLY A 12 -7.46 27.75 -3.79
CA GLY A 12 -8.07 28.23 -2.55
C GLY A 12 -8.10 29.77 -2.42
N LYS A 13 -7.15 30.47 -3.07
CA LYS A 13 -7.08 31.95 -3.12
C LYS A 13 -7.82 32.55 -4.31
N SER A 14 -8.31 31.72 -5.23
CA SER A 14 -9.03 32.22 -6.42
C SER A 14 -10.40 32.77 -6.07
N ASP A 15 -10.94 33.62 -6.95
CA ASP A 15 -12.28 34.16 -6.88
C ASP A 15 -13.35 33.29 -7.57
N PHE A 16 -12.96 32.10 -8.07
CA PHE A 16 -13.89 31.14 -8.67
C PHE A 16 -14.96 30.71 -7.68
N TYR A 17 -16.23 30.85 -8.04
CA TYR A 17 -17.31 30.26 -7.27
C TYR A 17 -17.41 28.75 -7.53
N PRO A 18 -17.35 27.91 -6.48
CA PRO A 18 -17.29 26.47 -6.64
C PRO A 18 -18.67 25.85 -6.92
N PHE A 19 -19.06 25.75 -8.19
CA PHE A 19 -20.26 25.01 -8.59
C PHE A 19 -20.12 23.49 -8.42
N HIS A 20 -18.86 22.99 -8.34
CA HIS A 20 -18.53 21.60 -8.08
C HIS A 20 -18.76 21.21 -6.61
N MET A 21 -18.66 19.92 -6.29
CA MET A 21 -18.58 19.40 -4.92
C MET A 21 -17.23 19.79 -4.27
N PRO A 22 -17.14 19.91 -2.95
CA PRO A 22 -18.15 19.61 -1.91
C PRO A 22 -19.24 20.65 -1.71
N GLY A 23 -20.27 20.24 -0.91
CA GLY A 23 -21.49 21.06 -0.68
C GLY A 23 -21.28 22.33 0.14
N HIS A 24 -20.19 22.47 0.90
CA HIS A 24 -19.86 23.68 1.67
C HIS A 24 -19.52 24.90 0.79
N LYS A 25 -19.23 24.70 -0.49
CA LYS A 25 -18.97 25.79 -1.48
C LYS A 25 -17.95 26.81 -1.00
N ARG A 26 -16.92 26.39 -0.26
CA ARG A 26 -15.89 27.23 0.39
C ARG A 26 -16.46 28.27 1.38
N ASN A 27 -17.70 28.10 1.81
CA ASN A 27 -18.35 28.98 2.75
C ASN A 27 -17.97 28.64 4.19
N LYS A 28 -17.04 29.40 4.77
CA LYS A 28 -16.57 29.18 6.15
C LYS A 28 -17.65 29.37 7.22
N ALA A 29 -18.76 30.06 6.89
CA ALA A 29 -19.86 30.21 7.83
C ALA A 29 -20.68 28.91 8.04
N CYS A 30 -20.53 27.92 7.17
CA CYS A 30 -21.23 26.63 7.26
C CYS A 30 -20.50 25.60 8.12
N ILE A 31 -19.25 25.85 8.52
CA ILE A 31 -18.40 24.87 9.22
C ILE A 31 -17.69 25.59 10.38
N GLU A 32 -17.93 25.12 11.60
CA GLU A 32 -17.21 25.61 12.76
C GLU A 32 -15.76 25.06 12.78
N GLY A 33 -14.80 25.91 13.14
CA GLY A 33 -13.38 25.57 13.22
C GLY A 33 -12.57 26.02 12.01
N ASP A 34 -11.25 25.86 12.11
CA ASP A 34 -10.30 26.28 11.07
C ASP A 34 -9.93 25.09 10.17
N PHE A 35 -10.87 24.68 9.33
CA PHE A 35 -10.65 23.65 8.31
C PHE A 35 -10.24 24.28 6.98
N PRO A 36 -9.33 23.67 6.20
CA PRO A 36 -8.85 24.20 4.93
C PRO A 36 -9.85 23.95 3.78
N ILE A 37 -11.13 24.26 4.00
CA ILE A 37 -12.23 24.00 3.06
C ILE A 37 -12.07 24.70 1.71
N GLU A 38 -11.27 25.75 1.64
CA GLU A 38 -10.94 26.43 0.39
C GLU A 38 -10.11 25.56 -0.57
N ARG A 39 -9.47 24.50 -0.06
CA ARG A 39 -8.65 23.53 -0.81
C ARG A 39 -9.30 22.16 -0.94
N ASP A 40 -10.48 22.00 -0.37
CA ASP A 40 -11.25 20.76 -0.42
C ASP A 40 -12.02 20.71 -1.73
N ILE A 41 -11.66 19.76 -2.57
CA ILE A 41 -12.13 19.59 -3.94
C ILE A 41 -12.39 18.13 -4.25
N THR A 42 -13.14 17.90 -5.32
CA THR A 42 -13.27 16.58 -5.98
C THR A 42 -12.49 16.59 -7.30
N GLU A 43 -12.89 15.77 -8.27
CA GLU A 43 -12.35 15.73 -9.62
C GLU A 43 -12.80 16.95 -10.43
N ILE A 44 -12.01 18.00 -10.40
CA ILE A 44 -12.27 19.24 -11.15
C ILE A 44 -11.17 19.52 -12.17
N ASP A 45 -11.47 20.34 -13.17
CA ASP A 45 -10.53 20.71 -14.21
C ASP A 45 -9.20 21.21 -13.63
N GLY A 46 -8.10 20.61 -14.09
CA GLY A 46 -6.73 20.91 -13.66
C GLY A 46 -6.25 20.14 -12.41
N PHE A 47 -7.10 19.37 -11.72
CA PHE A 47 -6.72 18.63 -10.52
C PHE A 47 -6.72 17.10 -10.66
N ASP A 48 -7.08 16.60 -11.85
CA ASP A 48 -7.01 15.18 -12.18
C ASP A 48 -8.06 14.32 -11.43
N ASP A 49 -8.06 13.03 -11.68
CA ASP A 49 -8.90 12.01 -11.07
C ASP A 49 -8.00 10.89 -10.52
N LEU A 50 -8.19 10.49 -9.28
CA LEU A 50 -7.32 9.52 -8.62
C LEU A 50 -7.32 8.16 -9.34
N HIS A 51 -8.48 7.73 -9.85
CA HIS A 51 -8.61 6.44 -10.53
C HIS A 51 -8.22 6.49 -12.01
N HIS A 52 -8.27 7.67 -12.64
CA HIS A 52 -7.93 7.92 -14.04
C HIS A 52 -6.86 9.00 -14.18
N SER A 53 -5.81 8.91 -13.35
CA SER A 53 -4.76 9.92 -13.28
C SER A 53 -4.03 10.09 -14.60
N GLU A 54 -4.08 11.29 -15.19
CA GLU A 54 -3.45 11.68 -16.45
C GLU A 54 -2.57 12.94 -16.30
N GLY A 55 -2.80 13.74 -15.27
CA GLY A 55 -2.17 15.03 -15.02
C GLY A 55 -1.35 15.10 -13.73
N ILE A 56 -1.73 16.00 -12.83
CA ILE A 56 -0.96 16.36 -11.63
C ILE A 56 -0.81 15.22 -10.63
N LEU A 57 -1.82 14.36 -10.50
CA LEU A 57 -1.75 13.16 -9.66
C LEU A 57 -0.82 12.11 -10.28
N LEU A 58 -0.89 11.90 -11.60
CA LEU A 58 0.02 10.99 -12.29
C LEU A 58 1.48 11.47 -12.16
N GLU A 59 1.73 12.76 -12.32
CA GLU A 59 3.07 13.33 -12.11
C GLU A 59 3.58 13.08 -10.69
N ALA A 60 2.72 13.25 -9.68
CA ALA A 60 3.05 13.03 -8.28
C ALA A 60 3.33 11.54 -7.99
N GLN A 61 2.52 10.62 -8.52
CA GLN A 61 2.72 9.18 -8.41
C GLN A 61 4.01 8.71 -9.13
N ASN A 62 4.29 9.27 -10.31
CA ASN A 62 5.54 8.98 -11.02
C ASN A 62 6.78 9.52 -10.27
N ALA A 63 6.69 10.69 -9.64
CA ALA A 63 7.76 11.22 -8.79
C ALA A 63 8.00 10.30 -7.58
N LEU A 64 6.94 9.79 -6.98
CA LEU A 64 7.00 8.84 -5.88
C LEU A 64 7.64 7.52 -6.32
N SER A 65 7.25 6.98 -7.48
CA SER A 65 7.85 5.78 -8.05
C SER A 65 9.36 5.92 -8.25
N ARG A 66 9.82 7.07 -8.76
CA ARG A 66 11.26 7.36 -8.88
C ARG A 66 11.95 7.44 -7.53
N MET A 67 11.30 8.05 -6.53
CA MET A 67 11.84 8.18 -5.17
C MET A 67 12.03 6.82 -4.50
N TYR A 68 11.06 5.92 -4.66
CA TYR A 68 11.10 4.58 -4.07
C TYR A 68 11.73 3.51 -4.98
N GLY A 69 12.18 3.86 -6.19
CA GLY A 69 12.78 2.92 -7.14
C GLY A 69 11.80 1.84 -7.62
N THR A 70 10.50 2.14 -7.61
CA THR A 70 9.46 1.19 -7.97
C THR A 70 8.98 1.40 -9.40
N ARG A 71 8.37 0.37 -9.97
CA ARG A 71 7.81 0.43 -11.33
C ARG A 71 6.63 1.40 -11.42
N LYS A 72 5.72 1.33 -10.45
CA LYS A 72 4.57 2.23 -10.26
C LYS A 72 4.27 2.41 -8.78
N SER A 73 3.73 3.57 -8.44
CA SER A 73 3.23 3.85 -7.10
C SER A 73 1.84 4.47 -7.21
N PHE A 74 0.93 4.02 -6.38
CA PHE A 74 -0.46 4.46 -6.35
C PHE A 74 -0.76 5.03 -4.98
N PHE A 75 -1.29 6.25 -4.92
CA PHE A 75 -1.79 6.79 -3.66
C PHE A 75 -2.99 5.98 -3.17
N SER A 76 -3.04 5.77 -1.87
CA SER A 76 -4.18 5.17 -1.18
C SER A 76 -4.69 6.15 -0.14
N VAL A 77 -5.93 6.61 -0.32
CA VAL A 77 -6.61 7.58 0.56
C VAL A 77 -7.45 6.88 1.64
N ASN A 78 -7.73 5.60 1.47
CA ASN A 78 -8.38 4.75 2.47
C ASN A 78 -7.36 3.93 3.29
N GLY A 79 -6.13 4.44 3.41
CA GLY A 79 -5.05 3.83 4.18
C GLY A 79 -4.47 2.57 3.54
N SER A 80 -3.48 1.98 4.19
CA SER A 80 -2.88 0.71 3.76
C SER A 80 -3.88 -0.45 3.75
N THR A 81 -5.02 -0.32 4.43
CA THR A 81 -6.10 -1.32 4.38
C THR A 81 -6.57 -1.55 2.95
N ALA A 82 -6.92 -0.48 2.21
CA ALA A 82 -7.32 -0.61 0.80
C ALA A 82 -6.17 -1.11 -0.09
N GLY A 83 -4.94 -0.69 0.19
CA GLY A 83 -3.74 -1.21 -0.48
C GLY A 83 -3.56 -2.72 -0.30
N ILE A 84 -3.74 -3.25 0.92
CA ILE A 84 -3.65 -4.69 1.20
C ILE A 84 -4.76 -5.47 0.49
N LEU A 85 -6.02 -4.98 0.58
CA LEU A 85 -7.15 -5.59 -0.14
C LEU A 85 -6.88 -5.66 -1.65
N THR A 86 -6.35 -4.57 -2.20
CA THR A 86 -5.99 -4.45 -3.62
C THR A 86 -4.88 -5.43 -4.00
N ALA A 87 -3.77 -5.45 -3.25
CA ALA A 87 -2.62 -6.30 -3.52
C ALA A 87 -2.98 -7.77 -3.55
N ILE A 88 -3.72 -8.23 -2.53
CA ILE A 88 -4.19 -9.63 -2.46
C ILE A 88 -5.14 -9.94 -3.62
N SER A 89 -6.12 -9.07 -3.88
CA SER A 89 -7.12 -9.29 -4.93
C SER A 89 -6.52 -9.29 -6.34
N ALA A 90 -5.43 -8.54 -6.56
CA ALA A 90 -4.73 -8.50 -7.84
C ALA A 90 -3.76 -9.67 -8.03
N SER A 91 -3.32 -10.31 -6.93
CA SER A 91 -2.32 -11.38 -6.94
C SER A 91 -2.91 -12.77 -6.88
N VAL A 92 -4.11 -12.93 -6.29
CA VAL A 92 -4.75 -14.23 -6.05
C VAL A 92 -6.15 -14.24 -6.69
N LYS A 93 -6.48 -15.29 -7.41
CA LYS A 93 -7.82 -15.48 -7.97
C LYS A 93 -8.85 -15.66 -6.86
N LYS A 94 -10.12 -15.36 -7.15
CA LYS A 94 -11.21 -15.67 -6.22
C LYS A 94 -11.23 -17.19 -5.97
N GLY A 95 -11.25 -17.59 -4.69
CA GLY A 95 -11.18 -19.00 -4.29
C GLY A 95 -9.77 -19.62 -4.37
N GLY A 96 -8.73 -18.83 -4.72
CA GLY A 96 -7.35 -19.29 -4.81
C GLY A 96 -6.67 -19.45 -3.45
N GLN A 97 -5.46 -20.01 -3.46
CA GLN A 97 -4.68 -20.28 -2.24
C GLN A 97 -3.63 -19.19 -2.01
N ILE A 98 -3.41 -18.84 -0.75
CA ILE A 98 -2.43 -17.83 -0.34
C ILE A 98 -1.66 -18.28 0.91
N LEU A 99 -0.33 -18.09 0.94
CA LEU A 99 0.49 -18.24 2.13
C LEU A 99 0.60 -16.92 2.88
N VAL A 100 0.16 -16.87 4.13
CA VAL A 100 0.01 -15.63 4.90
C VAL A 100 0.72 -15.72 6.25
N ALA A 101 1.52 -14.72 6.58
CA ALA A 101 2.07 -14.56 7.93
C ALA A 101 0.93 -14.37 8.95
N ARG A 102 0.91 -15.18 10.02
CA ARG A 102 -0.21 -15.20 10.99
C ARG A 102 -0.31 -13.91 11.81
N ASN A 103 0.76 -13.16 11.93
CA ASN A 103 0.82 -11.85 12.60
C ASN A 103 0.48 -10.66 11.67
N CYS A 104 -0.21 -10.93 10.56
CA CYS A 104 -0.61 -9.89 9.62
C CYS A 104 -1.74 -9.00 10.16
N HIS A 105 -1.89 -7.82 9.54
CA HIS A 105 -2.99 -6.89 9.85
C HIS A 105 -4.35 -7.49 9.49
N LYS A 106 -5.42 -7.10 10.23
CA LYS A 106 -6.80 -7.58 9.99
C LYS A 106 -7.30 -7.41 8.55
N ALA A 107 -6.79 -6.44 7.80
CA ALA A 107 -7.12 -6.24 6.38
C ALA A 107 -6.82 -7.48 5.52
N VAL A 108 -5.81 -8.27 5.89
CA VAL A 108 -5.49 -9.53 5.18
C VAL A 108 -6.61 -10.56 5.37
N TYR A 109 -7.12 -10.70 6.61
CA TYR A 109 -8.28 -11.58 6.87
C TYR A 109 -9.55 -11.11 6.17
N HIS A 110 -9.75 -9.78 6.06
CA HIS A 110 -10.87 -9.23 5.29
C HIS A 110 -10.73 -9.56 3.80
N ALA A 111 -9.52 -9.47 3.22
CA ALA A 111 -9.28 -9.86 1.83
C ALA A 111 -9.55 -11.36 1.61
N ILE A 112 -9.07 -12.22 2.52
CA ILE A 112 -9.33 -13.66 2.49
C ILE A 112 -10.85 -13.93 2.46
N TYR A 113 -11.60 -13.27 3.35
CA TYR A 113 -13.05 -13.42 3.42
C TYR A 113 -13.75 -12.91 2.15
N LEU A 114 -13.43 -11.69 1.70
CA LEU A 114 -14.07 -11.07 0.54
C LEU A 114 -13.76 -11.81 -0.77
N ARG A 115 -12.58 -12.41 -0.86
CA ARG A 115 -12.14 -13.14 -2.05
C ARG A 115 -12.34 -14.64 -1.94
N GLU A 116 -12.94 -15.12 -0.83
CA GLU A 116 -13.18 -16.55 -0.56
C GLU A 116 -11.91 -17.39 -0.70
N LEU A 117 -10.76 -16.84 -0.23
CA LEU A 117 -9.46 -17.50 -0.39
C LEU A 117 -9.30 -18.66 0.60
N ASP A 118 -8.46 -19.62 0.21
CA ASP A 118 -8.00 -20.73 1.05
C ASP A 118 -6.60 -20.37 1.62
N PRO A 119 -6.49 -19.91 2.89
CA PRO A 119 -5.24 -19.46 3.46
C PRO A 119 -4.46 -20.62 4.10
N THR A 120 -3.18 -20.69 3.79
CA THR A 120 -2.19 -21.41 4.61
C THR A 120 -1.48 -20.38 5.49
N TYR A 121 -1.42 -20.64 6.82
CA TYR A 121 -0.80 -19.70 7.75
C TYR A 121 0.62 -20.14 8.13
N ILE A 122 1.56 -19.20 7.99
CA ILE A 122 2.91 -19.33 8.53
C ILE A 122 3.05 -18.51 9.80
N TYR A 123 3.46 -19.14 10.89
CA TYR A 123 3.67 -18.45 12.16
C TYR A 123 5.06 -17.83 12.21
N PRO A 124 5.21 -16.59 12.68
CA PRO A 124 6.52 -16.01 12.93
C PRO A 124 7.27 -16.81 13.98
N GLN A 125 8.58 -16.62 14.03
CA GLN A 125 9.37 -17.02 15.18
C GLN A 125 8.90 -16.25 16.40
N SER A 126 9.18 -16.74 17.60
CA SER A 126 8.86 -16.02 18.84
C SER A 126 10.15 -15.70 19.58
N ASP A 127 10.25 -14.48 20.08
CA ASP A 127 11.21 -14.13 21.10
C ASP A 127 10.50 -14.23 22.45
N ASN A 128 10.79 -15.31 23.19
CA ASN A 128 10.11 -15.58 24.46
C ASN A 128 10.57 -14.65 25.60
N ASP A 129 11.78 -14.09 25.50
CA ASP A 129 12.33 -13.19 26.52
C ASP A 129 11.69 -11.80 26.41
N LEU A 130 11.46 -11.34 25.20
CA LEU A 130 10.81 -10.05 24.92
C LEU A 130 9.29 -10.17 24.78
N GLY A 131 8.75 -11.36 24.59
CA GLY A 131 7.33 -11.59 24.36
C GLY A 131 6.78 -11.02 23.05
N ILE A 132 7.63 -10.91 22.01
CA ILE A 132 7.27 -10.35 20.71
C ILE A 132 7.34 -11.39 19.58
N ASN A 133 6.65 -11.08 18.46
CA ASN A 133 6.78 -11.86 17.25
C ASN A 133 8.12 -11.55 16.55
N GLY A 134 8.87 -12.59 16.23
CA GLY A 134 10.09 -12.52 15.44
C GLY A 134 9.83 -12.49 13.93
N SER A 135 10.89 -12.81 13.17
CA SER A 135 10.84 -12.85 11.71
C SER A 135 10.12 -14.09 11.17
N ILE A 136 9.77 -14.06 9.90
CA ILE A 136 9.30 -15.23 9.15
C ILE A 136 10.52 -16.05 8.68
N SER A 137 10.53 -17.35 8.96
CA SER A 137 11.60 -18.25 8.56
C SER A 137 11.53 -18.57 7.06
N VAL A 138 12.62 -18.30 6.33
CA VAL A 138 12.76 -18.59 4.89
C VAL A 138 12.54 -20.08 4.62
N SER A 139 13.21 -20.98 5.37
CA SER A 139 13.10 -22.42 5.18
C SER A 139 11.68 -22.96 5.39
N ARG A 140 10.88 -22.29 6.26
CA ARG A 140 9.47 -22.64 6.41
C ARG A 140 8.65 -22.17 5.23
N VAL A 141 8.95 -20.99 4.66
CA VAL A 141 8.29 -20.52 3.42
C VAL A 141 8.57 -21.51 2.29
N GLU A 142 9.82 -21.86 2.05
CA GLU A 142 10.22 -22.85 1.03
C GLU A 142 9.44 -24.17 1.20
N ARG A 143 9.45 -24.73 2.39
CA ARG A 143 8.72 -25.97 2.68
C ARG A 143 7.23 -25.87 2.39
N TYR A 144 6.56 -24.78 2.83
CA TYR A 144 5.13 -24.60 2.58
C TYR A 144 4.80 -24.47 1.09
N LEU A 145 5.67 -23.84 0.30
CA LEU A 145 5.51 -23.72 -1.15
C LEU A 145 5.73 -25.04 -1.87
N GLU A 146 6.72 -25.85 -1.42
CA GLU A 146 6.95 -27.21 -1.94
C GLU A 146 5.77 -28.16 -1.64
N GLU A 147 5.25 -28.11 -0.41
CA GLU A 147 4.13 -28.94 0.01
C GLU A 147 2.79 -28.52 -0.62
N ASN A 148 2.64 -27.25 -1.03
CA ASN A 148 1.39 -26.67 -1.52
C ASN A 148 1.58 -25.90 -2.85
N PRO A 149 1.75 -26.60 -3.97
CA PRO A 149 2.05 -25.97 -5.27
C PRO A 149 0.87 -25.16 -5.86
N LYS A 150 -0.28 -25.13 -5.20
CA LYS A 150 -1.45 -24.33 -5.59
C LYS A 150 -1.44 -22.91 -5.00
N ILE A 151 -0.51 -22.59 -4.11
CA ILE A 151 -0.37 -21.24 -3.56
C ILE A 151 -0.04 -20.28 -4.69
N GLU A 152 -0.81 -19.20 -4.79
CA GLU A 152 -0.71 -18.20 -5.85
C GLU A 152 0.06 -16.94 -5.43
N ALA A 153 0.24 -16.71 -4.12
CA ALA A 153 1.01 -15.59 -3.58
C ALA A 153 1.48 -15.85 -2.15
N VAL A 154 2.55 -15.16 -1.73
CA VAL A 154 3.00 -15.08 -0.34
C VAL A 154 2.75 -13.67 0.18
N LEU A 155 2.23 -13.54 1.41
CA LEU A 155 2.11 -12.25 2.10
C LEU A 155 2.77 -12.31 3.47
N ILE A 156 3.66 -11.34 3.73
CA ILE A 156 4.29 -11.13 5.04
C ILE A 156 4.14 -9.69 5.50
N THR A 157 4.28 -9.46 6.82
CA THR A 157 4.41 -8.13 7.42
C THR A 157 5.86 -7.93 7.84
N SER A 158 6.53 -6.94 7.25
CA SER A 158 7.92 -6.59 7.55
C SER A 158 8.17 -5.11 7.25
N PRO A 159 8.51 -4.28 8.25
CA PRO A 159 8.68 -4.67 9.65
C PRO A 159 7.35 -4.99 10.36
N THR A 160 7.43 -5.74 11.45
CA THR A 160 6.32 -5.92 12.38
C THR A 160 6.01 -4.62 13.12
N TYR A 161 4.94 -4.59 13.92
CA TYR A 161 4.63 -3.45 14.82
C TYR A 161 5.79 -3.16 15.79
N ASP A 162 6.47 -4.21 16.26
CA ASP A 162 7.59 -4.13 17.20
C ASP A 162 8.93 -3.78 16.50
N GLY A 163 8.94 -3.64 15.18
CA GLY A 163 10.11 -3.27 14.39
C GLY A 163 10.96 -4.44 13.87
N VAL A 164 10.50 -5.68 14.02
CA VAL A 164 11.24 -6.86 13.55
C VAL A 164 11.11 -6.98 12.03
N VAL A 165 12.27 -7.09 11.33
CA VAL A 165 12.35 -7.33 9.89
C VAL A 165 12.60 -8.80 9.58
N SER A 166 11.97 -9.30 8.52
CA SER A 166 12.24 -10.62 7.95
C SER A 166 13.27 -10.53 6.82
N ASP A 167 13.89 -11.64 6.45
CA ASP A 167 14.75 -11.68 5.26
C ASP A 167 13.88 -11.70 3.98
N VAL A 168 13.42 -10.48 3.64
CA VAL A 168 12.52 -10.27 2.49
C VAL A 168 13.16 -10.77 1.19
N ARG A 169 14.48 -10.60 1.02
CA ARG A 169 15.18 -11.02 -0.20
C ARG A 169 15.08 -12.53 -0.40
N GLN A 170 15.44 -13.29 0.59
CA GLN A 170 15.39 -14.76 0.47
C GLN A 170 13.96 -15.29 0.38
N ILE A 171 13.00 -14.63 1.06
CA ILE A 171 11.57 -14.98 0.93
C ILE A 171 11.06 -14.68 -0.49
N ALA A 172 11.46 -13.55 -1.09
CA ALA A 172 11.14 -13.21 -2.48
C ALA A 172 11.72 -14.25 -3.45
N GLU A 173 12.99 -14.61 -3.28
CA GLU A 173 13.64 -15.67 -4.08
C GLU A 173 12.91 -17.00 -3.97
N ALA A 174 12.48 -17.39 -2.76
CA ALA A 174 11.69 -18.60 -2.56
C ALA A 174 10.35 -18.55 -3.30
N ALA A 175 9.59 -17.44 -3.19
CA ALA A 175 8.34 -17.26 -3.92
C ALA A 175 8.56 -17.29 -5.44
N HIS A 176 9.59 -16.59 -5.92
CA HIS A 176 9.90 -16.49 -7.35
C HIS A 176 10.33 -17.82 -7.98
N LYS A 177 10.98 -18.75 -7.23
CA LYS A 177 11.26 -20.12 -7.71
C LYS A 177 9.98 -20.86 -8.09
N HIS A 178 8.86 -20.55 -7.46
CA HIS A 178 7.53 -21.09 -7.75
C HIS A 178 6.73 -20.24 -8.74
N GLY A 179 7.29 -19.12 -9.26
CA GLY A 179 6.65 -18.24 -10.22
C GLY A 179 5.55 -17.35 -9.61
N ILE A 180 5.46 -17.24 -8.29
CA ILE A 180 4.42 -16.50 -7.57
C ILE A 180 4.98 -15.20 -6.95
N PRO A 181 4.13 -14.16 -6.76
CA PRO A 181 4.55 -12.90 -6.17
C PRO A 181 4.68 -12.95 -4.65
N LEU A 182 5.60 -12.12 -4.13
CA LEU A 182 5.68 -11.74 -2.74
C LEU A 182 5.02 -10.37 -2.52
N ILE A 183 4.03 -10.31 -1.62
CA ILE A 183 3.39 -9.11 -1.12
C ILE A 183 3.97 -8.80 0.26
N VAL A 184 4.45 -7.57 0.46
CA VAL A 184 4.96 -7.14 1.76
C VAL A 184 4.11 -5.98 2.30
N ASP A 185 3.48 -6.22 3.45
CA ASP A 185 2.92 -5.15 4.28
C ASP A 185 4.07 -4.48 5.04
N GLU A 186 4.59 -3.40 4.45
CA GLU A 186 5.63 -2.53 4.99
C GLU A 186 5.03 -1.25 5.59
N ALA A 187 3.84 -1.35 6.19
CA ALA A 187 3.14 -0.19 6.73
C ALA A 187 3.95 0.59 7.78
N HIS A 188 4.85 -0.06 8.47
CA HIS A 188 5.73 0.55 9.49
C HIS A 188 7.13 0.89 8.95
N GLY A 189 7.43 0.67 7.66
CA GLY A 189 8.75 0.86 7.05
C GLY A 189 8.82 1.96 5.98
N ALA A 190 7.82 2.84 5.86
CA ALA A 190 7.81 3.87 4.81
C ALA A 190 9.04 4.80 4.84
N HIS A 191 9.69 4.95 5.97
CA HIS A 191 10.88 5.78 6.17
C HIS A 191 12.20 5.07 5.80
N PHE A 192 12.21 3.77 5.56
CA PHE A 192 13.44 2.98 5.36
C PHE A 192 14.34 3.54 4.26
N ARG A 193 13.74 4.03 3.18
CA ARG A 193 14.51 4.54 2.04
C ARG A 193 15.22 5.87 2.28
N PHE A 194 14.97 6.56 3.37
CA PHE A 194 15.47 7.93 3.57
C PHE A 194 16.76 8.02 4.40
N SER A 195 17.31 6.90 4.85
CA SER A 195 18.59 6.86 5.56
C SER A 195 19.17 5.45 5.55
N ASP A 196 20.48 5.34 5.36
CA ASP A 196 21.23 4.08 5.45
C ASP A 196 21.28 3.51 6.89
N TYR A 197 20.82 4.28 7.86
CA TYR A 197 20.65 3.83 9.25
C TYR A 197 19.50 2.79 9.38
N PHE A 198 18.51 2.85 8.51
CA PHE A 198 17.35 1.96 8.52
C PHE A 198 17.61 0.70 7.68
N PRO A 199 16.84 -0.36 7.92
CA PRO A 199 16.83 -1.53 7.03
C PRO A 199 16.50 -1.15 5.58
N VAL A 200 16.93 -1.98 4.64
CA VAL A 200 16.58 -1.82 3.21
C VAL A 200 15.09 -2.09 3.02
N SER A 201 14.42 -1.23 2.25
CA SER A 201 13.00 -1.39 1.94
C SER A 201 12.72 -2.67 1.15
N ALA A 202 11.57 -3.28 1.40
CA ALA A 202 11.10 -4.47 0.70
C ALA A 202 11.07 -4.29 -0.83
N ALA A 203 10.84 -3.07 -1.31
CA ALA A 203 10.87 -2.73 -2.73
C ALA A 203 12.24 -2.98 -3.39
N ASP A 204 13.33 -2.79 -2.65
CA ASP A 204 14.71 -3.03 -3.12
C ASP A 204 15.17 -4.48 -2.86
N LEU A 205 14.39 -5.25 -2.11
CA LEU A 205 14.69 -6.63 -1.73
C LEU A 205 13.94 -7.68 -2.57
N GLY A 206 13.24 -7.24 -3.62
CA GLY A 206 12.59 -8.16 -4.56
C GLY A 206 11.11 -8.44 -4.27
N ALA A 207 10.47 -7.74 -3.33
CA ALA A 207 9.01 -7.79 -3.19
C ALA A 207 8.33 -7.32 -4.48
N ASP A 208 7.22 -7.94 -4.85
CA ASP A 208 6.47 -7.61 -6.08
C ASP A 208 5.44 -6.50 -5.84
N VAL A 209 4.83 -6.50 -4.66
CA VAL A 209 3.93 -5.44 -4.20
C VAL A 209 4.28 -5.07 -2.76
N VAL A 210 4.45 -3.78 -2.51
CA VAL A 210 4.75 -3.25 -1.18
C VAL A 210 3.70 -2.22 -0.79
N ILE A 211 3.16 -2.33 0.42
CA ILE A 211 2.16 -1.41 0.96
C ILE A 211 2.78 -0.64 2.12
N GLN A 212 2.73 0.69 2.07
CA GLN A 212 3.29 1.56 3.10
C GLN A 212 2.25 2.54 3.64
N SER A 213 2.22 2.72 4.96
CA SER A 213 1.43 3.75 5.64
C SER A 213 2.32 4.96 5.91
N PHE A 214 2.18 6.01 5.11
CA PHE A 214 3.01 7.21 5.30
C PHE A 214 2.72 7.90 6.62
N HIS A 215 1.45 7.92 7.04
CA HIS A 215 1.04 8.55 8.31
C HIS A 215 1.61 7.90 9.58
N LYS A 216 2.18 6.69 9.50
CA LYS A 216 2.74 6.01 10.68
C LYS A 216 4.17 6.46 10.98
N THR A 217 4.98 6.68 9.95
CA THR A 217 6.43 6.89 10.09
C THR A 217 6.97 8.09 9.32
N LEU A 218 6.16 8.76 8.52
CA LEU A 218 6.47 9.99 7.82
C LEU A 218 5.52 11.11 8.26
N PRO A 219 5.89 12.40 8.12
CA PRO A 219 5.04 13.53 8.46
C PRO A 219 3.90 13.70 7.45
N ALA A 220 2.92 12.82 7.52
CA ALA A 220 1.74 12.77 6.66
C ALA A 220 0.47 12.69 7.50
N MET A 221 -0.64 13.15 6.93
CA MET A 221 -1.94 13.10 7.61
C MET A 221 -2.47 11.66 7.68
N THR A 222 -3.33 11.40 8.66
CA THR A 222 -3.96 10.08 8.86
C THR A 222 -4.58 9.54 7.57
N GLN A 223 -4.51 8.24 7.38
CA GLN A 223 -4.92 7.45 6.21
C GLN A 223 -4.02 7.57 4.98
N THR A 224 -3.05 8.49 4.94
CA THR A 224 -2.11 8.56 3.82
C THR A 224 -1.30 7.27 3.70
N ALA A 225 -1.45 6.58 2.59
CA ALA A 225 -0.75 5.34 2.29
C ALA A 225 -0.41 5.25 0.80
N VAL A 226 0.41 4.29 0.45
CA VAL A 226 0.84 4.02 -0.92
C VAL A 226 0.93 2.52 -1.15
N LEU A 227 0.50 2.10 -2.33
CA LEU A 227 0.79 0.80 -2.90
C LEU A 227 1.86 0.95 -3.98
N HIS A 228 2.97 0.26 -3.82
CA HIS A 228 4.05 0.16 -4.79
C HIS A 228 3.94 -1.15 -5.57
N LEU A 229 3.89 -1.07 -6.88
CA LEU A 229 4.05 -2.18 -7.80
C LEU A 229 5.52 -2.22 -8.25
N CYS A 230 6.24 -3.27 -7.86
CA CYS A 230 7.68 -3.35 -8.06
C CYS A 230 8.09 -4.21 -9.25
N SER A 231 7.23 -5.18 -9.66
CA SER A 231 7.54 -6.12 -10.74
C SER A 231 6.40 -6.29 -11.75
N GLU A 232 6.58 -7.14 -12.74
CA GLU A 232 5.56 -7.53 -13.72
C GLU A 232 4.78 -8.78 -13.33
N ARG A 233 5.12 -9.45 -12.21
CA ARG A 233 4.41 -10.64 -11.73
C ARG A 233 2.98 -10.33 -11.32
N VAL A 234 2.70 -9.10 -10.90
CA VAL A 234 1.36 -8.63 -10.60
C VAL A 234 0.91 -7.63 -11.66
N SER A 235 -0.27 -7.84 -12.20
CA SER A 235 -0.82 -7.01 -13.29
C SER A 235 -1.19 -5.61 -12.82
N GLU A 236 -0.60 -4.57 -13.41
CA GLU A 236 -1.00 -3.17 -13.17
C GLU A 236 -2.49 -2.95 -13.44
N LYS A 237 -3.04 -3.57 -14.48
CA LYS A 237 -4.46 -3.49 -14.81
C LYS A 237 -5.35 -4.01 -13.67
N LEU A 238 -4.93 -5.09 -13.01
CA LEU A 238 -5.66 -5.63 -11.85
C LEU A 238 -5.49 -4.74 -10.62
N ILE A 239 -4.31 -4.19 -10.37
CA ILE A 239 -4.10 -3.21 -9.30
C ILE A 239 -5.05 -2.02 -9.47
N ARG A 240 -5.08 -1.38 -10.64
CA ARG A 240 -5.99 -0.25 -10.91
C ARG A 240 -7.45 -0.62 -10.74
N ARG A 241 -7.86 -1.79 -11.24
CA ARG A 241 -9.23 -2.28 -11.11
C ARG A 241 -9.64 -2.42 -9.63
N PHE A 242 -8.79 -3.02 -8.80
CA PHE A 242 -9.11 -3.26 -7.40
C PHE A 242 -8.96 -2.01 -6.54
N LEU A 243 -8.05 -1.08 -6.88
CA LEU A 243 -8.05 0.25 -6.30
C LEU A 243 -9.39 0.93 -6.52
N GLY A 244 -9.90 0.98 -7.75
CA GLY A 244 -11.23 1.54 -8.05
C GLY A 244 -12.41 0.85 -7.37
N ILE A 245 -12.22 -0.34 -6.77
CA ILE A 245 -13.24 -1.04 -5.98
C ILE A 245 -13.12 -0.72 -4.48
N TYR A 246 -11.90 -0.59 -3.97
CA TYR A 246 -11.64 -0.47 -2.53
C TYR A 246 -11.30 0.95 -2.06
N GLU A 247 -10.97 1.83 -2.99
CA GLU A 247 -10.69 3.24 -2.72
C GLU A 247 -11.89 4.11 -3.08
N THR A 248 -12.09 5.19 -2.32
CA THR A 248 -12.94 6.30 -2.78
C THR A 248 -12.21 7.13 -3.82
N SER A 249 -12.94 7.74 -4.73
CA SER A 249 -12.41 8.70 -5.71
C SER A 249 -12.03 10.03 -5.05
#